data_29e49f66ac7ca118cd5978670781dab9
#
_entry.id   29e49f66ac7ca118cd5978670781dab9
#
_cell.length_a   1.000
_cell.length_b   1.000
_cell.length_c   1.000
_cell.angle_alpha   90.00
_cell.angle_beta   90.00
_cell.angle_gamma   90.00
#
_symmetry.space_group_name_H-M   'P 1'
#
loop_
_entity.id
_entity.type
_entity.pdbx_description
1 polymer ?
#
loop_
_entity_poly.entity_id
_entity_poly.type
_entity_poly.pdbx_seq_one_letter_code
_entity_poly.pdbx_strand_id
1 'polypeptide(L)'
;MGKLMRAASCFAEDSIFDPWYSLGNGKLLRTLDFGLHICQMMGYQDFSQALSLITDNSARTLNIEARYGIEVGKPASFNLLEGEDDYSVLRTQGEVLLSVRHGEIIMQRDPARITTPPWLGI
;
A
#
# COMPACT_ATOMS: atom_id res chain seq x y z
N MET A 1 -6.12 -15.03 17.53
CA MET A 1 -5.88 -14.12 16.41
C MET A 1 -4.61 -14.40 15.58
N GLY A 2 -3.54 -14.95 16.17
CA GLY A 2 -2.29 -15.25 15.42
C GLY A 2 -2.37 -16.34 14.32
N LYS A 3 -3.50 -16.99 14.10
CA LYS A 3 -3.64 -18.06 13.09
C LYS A 3 -4.17 -17.58 11.74
N LEU A 4 -4.86 -16.45 11.68
CA LEU A 4 -5.39 -15.92 10.41
C LEU A 4 -4.29 -15.30 9.54
N MET A 5 -3.24 -14.75 10.14
CA MET A 5 -2.10 -14.15 9.39
C MET A 5 -1.12 -15.20 8.84
N ARG A 6 -1.25 -16.48 9.20
CA ARG A 6 -0.47 -17.58 8.61
C ARG A 6 -1.11 -18.19 7.37
N ALA A 7 -2.40 -18.00 7.15
CA ALA A 7 -3.01 -18.25 5.87
C ALA A 7 -2.67 -17.08 4.95
N ALA A 8 -2.44 -17.34 3.67
CA ALA A 8 -2.12 -16.30 2.67
C ALA A 8 -3.36 -15.42 2.40
N SER A 9 -3.85 -14.73 3.44
CA SER A 9 -4.94 -13.77 3.31
C SER A 9 -4.40 -12.46 2.75
N CYS A 10 -5.09 -11.90 1.77
CA CYS A 10 -4.78 -10.59 1.20
C CYS A 10 -6.06 -9.78 1.01
N PHE A 11 -5.90 -8.47 0.93
CA PHE A 11 -6.94 -7.58 0.46
C PHE A 11 -6.73 -7.29 -1.03
N ALA A 12 -7.83 -7.19 -1.76
CA ALA A 12 -7.85 -6.86 -3.17
C ALA A 12 -8.97 -5.87 -3.49
N GLU A 13 -8.87 -5.21 -4.62
CA GLU A 13 -9.86 -4.26 -5.14
C GLU A 13 -10.20 -4.67 -6.58
N ASP A 14 -11.49 -4.75 -6.89
CA ASP A 14 -11.98 -5.04 -8.23
C ASP A 14 -13.01 -4.02 -8.74
N SER A 15 -13.40 -3.07 -7.89
CA SER A 15 -14.42 -2.06 -8.17
C SER A 15 -13.83 -0.66 -8.18
N ILE A 16 -13.61 -0.11 -9.39
CA ILE A 16 -13.07 1.24 -9.58
C ILE A 16 -14.14 2.09 -10.26
N PHE A 17 -14.76 2.99 -9.50
CA PHE A 17 -15.79 3.89 -10.00
C PHE A 17 -16.89 3.16 -10.79
N ASP A 18 -17.43 2.12 -10.22
CA ASP A 18 -18.50 1.31 -10.80
C ASP A 18 -19.78 1.32 -9.93
N PRO A 19 -20.88 0.70 -10.38
CA PRO A 19 -22.13 0.68 -9.62
C PRO A 19 -22.04 0.01 -8.24
N TRP A 20 -21.08 -0.89 -8.03
CA TRP A 20 -20.88 -1.62 -6.78
C TRP A 20 -20.07 -0.82 -5.77
N TYR A 21 -19.12 -0.01 -6.26
CA TYR A 21 -18.31 0.87 -5.44
C TYR A 21 -18.02 2.18 -6.19
N SER A 22 -18.99 3.07 -6.23
CA SER A 22 -18.88 4.37 -6.92
C SER A 22 -17.79 5.30 -6.35
N LEU A 23 -17.31 5.06 -5.14
CA LEU A 23 -16.17 5.77 -4.54
C LEU A 23 -14.84 5.04 -4.70
N GLY A 24 -14.81 3.90 -5.36
CA GLY A 24 -13.61 3.13 -5.65
C GLY A 24 -12.62 3.93 -6.51
N ASN A 25 -11.36 4.00 -6.10
CA ASN A 25 -10.32 4.75 -6.80
C ASN A 25 -9.09 3.90 -7.19
N GLY A 26 -9.18 2.57 -6.98
CA GLY A 26 -8.09 1.62 -7.30
C GLY A 26 -6.86 1.71 -6.38
N LYS A 27 -6.91 2.48 -5.29
CA LYS A 27 -5.80 2.55 -4.33
C LYS A 27 -5.88 1.41 -3.33
N LEU A 28 -5.01 0.41 -3.46
CA LEU A 28 -4.93 -0.71 -2.52
C LEU A 28 -4.64 -0.27 -1.08
N LEU A 29 -3.93 0.83 -0.89
CA LEU A 29 -3.66 1.38 0.43
C LEU A 29 -4.96 1.81 1.14
N ARG A 30 -5.92 2.37 0.39
CA ARG A 30 -7.26 2.71 0.90
C ARG A 30 -8.07 1.46 1.23
N THR A 31 -8.00 0.45 0.38
CA THR A 31 -8.65 -0.85 0.62
C THR A 31 -8.08 -1.51 1.88
N LEU A 32 -6.77 -1.41 2.08
CA LEU A 32 -6.10 -1.89 3.29
C LEU A 32 -6.62 -1.17 4.54
N ASP A 33 -6.64 0.16 4.55
CA ASP A 33 -7.16 0.96 5.67
C ASP A 33 -8.59 0.55 6.03
N PHE A 34 -9.46 0.49 5.04
CA PHE A 34 -10.85 0.06 5.21
C PHE A 34 -10.94 -1.37 5.76
N GLY A 35 -10.15 -2.30 5.22
CA GLY A 35 -10.09 -3.69 5.68
C GLY A 35 -9.63 -3.84 7.12
N LEU A 36 -8.61 -3.07 7.53
CA LEU A 36 -8.13 -3.08 8.92
C LEU A 36 -9.21 -2.64 9.90
N HIS A 37 -9.99 -1.61 9.57
CA HIS A 37 -11.10 -1.15 10.40
C HIS A 37 -12.21 -2.20 10.50
N ILE A 38 -12.66 -2.75 9.39
CA ILE A 38 -13.73 -3.77 9.39
C ILE A 38 -13.29 -5.04 10.13
N CYS A 39 -12.05 -5.48 9.93
CA CYS A 39 -11.51 -6.67 10.59
C CYS A 39 -11.04 -6.40 12.03
N GLN A 40 -11.17 -5.17 12.52
CA GLN A 40 -10.72 -4.75 13.86
C GLN A 40 -9.24 -5.03 14.11
N MET A 41 -8.40 -4.91 13.09
CA MET A 41 -6.96 -5.09 13.14
C MET A 41 -6.28 -3.74 13.41
N MET A 42 -6.48 -3.21 14.61
CA MET A 42 -6.07 -1.85 14.99
C MET A 42 -4.99 -1.83 16.08
N GLY A 43 -4.33 -2.96 16.32
CA GLY A 43 -3.21 -3.06 17.26
C GLY A 43 -1.87 -2.71 16.61
N TYR A 44 -0.88 -2.29 17.42
CA TYR A 44 0.47 -1.99 16.92
C TYR A 44 1.12 -3.17 16.17
N GLN A 45 0.85 -4.39 16.62
CA GLN A 45 1.34 -5.60 15.94
C GLN A 45 0.66 -5.82 14.59
N ASP A 46 -0.60 -5.43 14.46
CA ASP A 46 -1.34 -5.54 13.20
C ASP A 46 -0.77 -4.55 12.18
N PHE A 47 -0.47 -3.31 12.59
CA PHE A 47 0.09 -2.28 11.72
C PHE A 47 1.47 -2.65 11.17
N SER A 48 2.33 -3.29 11.98
CA SER A 48 3.66 -3.71 11.53
C SER A 48 3.64 -4.74 10.40
N GLN A 49 2.50 -5.40 10.19
CA GLN A 49 2.32 -6.42 9.15
C GLN A 49 1.24 -6.03 8.12
N ALA A 50 0.62 -4.88 8.30
CA ALA A 50 -0.54 -4.48 7.50
C ALA A 50 -0.23 -4.43 6.00
N LEU A 51 0.89 -3.83 5.59
CA LEU A 51 1.25 -3.73 4.18
C LEU A 51 1.45 -5.09 3.52
N SER A 52 1.84 -6.13 4.28
CA SER A 52 1.98 -7.47 3.73
C SER A 52 0.67 -8.02 3.17
N LEU A 53 -0.48 -7.56 3.68
CA LEU A 53 -1.81 -7.97 3.20
C LEU A 53 -2.11 -7.50 1.78
N ILE A 54 -1.43 -6.47 1.29
CA ILE A 54 -1.57 -5.96 -0.09
C ILE A 54 -0.28 -6.11 -0.91
N THR A 55 0.76 -6.73 -0.36
CA THR A 55 2.06 -6.94 -1.00
C THR A 55 2.44 -8.42 -1.01
N ASP A 56 3.21 -8.90 -0.06
CA ASP A 56 3.74 -10.27 -0.04
C ASP A 56 2.65 -11.34 -0.03
N ASN A 57 1.58 -11.14 0.73
CA ASN A 57 0.48 -12.08 0.76
C ASN A 57 -0.28 -12.12 -0.57
N SER A 58 -0.43 -10.96 -1.22
CA SER A 58 -0.99 -10.88 -2.56
C SER A 58 -0.12 -11.61 -3.58
N ALA A 59 1.20 -11.46 -3.49
CA ALA A 59 2.15 -12.17 -4.34
C ALA A 59 2.05 -13.70 -4.17
N ARG A 60 1.90 -14.17 -2.93
CA ARG A 60 1.67 -15.61 -2.65
C ARG A 60 0.34 -16.09 -3.21
N THR A 61 -0.72 -15.33 -3.03
CA THR A 61 -2.05 -15.67 -3.56
C THR A 61 -2.05 -15.78 -5.09
N LEU A 62 -1.26 -14.93 -5.75
CA LEU A 62 -1.12 -14.93 -7.21
C LEU A 62 -0.05 -15.90 -7.72
N ASN A 63 0.67 -16.61 -6.85
CA ASN A 63 1.81 -17.48 -7.18
C ASN A 63 2.91 -16.78 -8.01
N ILE A 64 3.25 -15.54 -7.64
CA ILE A 64 4.28 -14.75 -8.33
C ILE A 64 5.49 -14.42 -7.46
N GLU A 65 5.67 -15.07 -6.31
CA GLU A 65 6.75 -14.79 -5.34
C GLU A 65 8.14 -14.86 -5.97
N ALA A 66 8.35 -15.78 -6.93
CA ALA A 66 9.62 -15.91 -7.63
C ALA A 66 10.01 -14.64 -8.41
N ARG A 67 9.05 -13.80 -8.76
CA ARG A 67 9.25 -12.55 -9.51
C ARG A 67 8.90 -11.30 -8.70
N TYR A 68 8.46 -11.45 -7.46
CA TYR A 68 8.02 -10.38 -6.59
C TYR A 68 9.08 -10.07 -5.52
N GLY A 69 9.19 -8.79 -5.17
CA GLY A 69 10.07 -8.31 -4.12
C GLY A 69 11.32 -7.59 -4.66
N ILE A 70 11.96 -6.83 -3.80
CA ILE A 70 13.18 -6.06 -4.11
C ILE A 70 14.39 -6.90 -3.75
N GLU A 71 14.82 -7.75 -4.68
CA GLU A 71 15.95 -8.66 -4.51
C GLU A 71 16.78 -8.72 -5.79
N VAL A 72 18.09 -8.95 -5.63
CA VAL A 72 19.00 -9.12 -6.78
C VAL A 72 18.54 -10.32 -7.63
N GLY A 73 18.41 -10.10 -8.93
CA GLY A 73 17.96 -11.12 -9.89
C GLY A 73 16.45 -11.15 -10.13
N LYS A 74 15.66 -10.41 -9.36
CA LYS A 74 14.23 -10.21 -9.63
C LYS A 74 13.99 -8.99 -10.51
N PRO A 75 12.85 -8.93 -11.25
CA PRO A 75 12.48 -7.76 -12.02
C PRO A 75 12.34 -6.53 -11.12
N ALA A 76 12.91 -5.40 -11.52
CA ALA A 76 12.78 -4.13 -10.80
C ALA A 76 11.36 -3.58 -10.97
N SER A 77 10.46 -3.98 -10.08
CA SER A 77 9.06 -3.51 -10.05
C SER A 77 8.71 -3.11 -8.63
N PHE A 78 8.49 -1.80 -8.40
CA PHE A 78 8.21 -1.27 -7.08
C PHE A 78 7.49 0.07 -7.16
N ASN A 79 6.87 0.47 -6.05
CA ASN A 79 6.34 1.80 -5.84
C ASN A 79 7.11 2.48 -4.71
N LEU A 80 7.42 3.77 -4.89
CA LEU A 80 7.88 4.65 -3.84
C LEU A 80 6.68 5.45 -3.33
N LEU A 81 6.41 5.34 -2.04
CA LEU A 81 5.29 6.01 -1.39
C LEU A 81 5.79 7.20 -0.55
N GLU A 82 4.95 8.21 -0.43
CA GLU A 82 5.21 9.35 0.45
C GLU A 82 4.97 8.94 1.90
N GLY A 83 6.03 8.99 2.73
CA GLY A 83 6.00 8.62 4.15
C GLY A 83 7.38 8.24 4.67
N GLU A 84 7.55 8.28 5.98
CA GLU A 84 8.82 7.94 6.65
C GLU A 84 8.94 6.44 6.95
N ASP A 85 7.81 5.79 7.20
CA ASP A 85 7.71 4.37 7.52
C ASP A 85 6.34 3.80 7.11
N ASP A 86 6.17 2.49 7.23
CA ASP A 86 4.96 1.77 6.87
C ASP A 86 3.72 2.29 7.61
N TYR A 87 3.89 2.64 8.89
CA TYR A 87 2.80 3.18 9.71
C TYR A 87 2.38 4.58 9.23
N SER A 88 3.33 5.46 8.97
CA SER A 88 3.05 6.81 8.48
C SER A 88 2.41 6.77 7.09
N VAL A 89 2.90 5.93 6.18
CA VAL A 89 2.31 5.71 4.86
C VAL A 89 0.85 5.27 4.97
N LEU A 90 0.56 4.31 5.84
CA LEU A 90 -0.80 3.81 6.04
C LEU A 90 -1.70 4.91 6.66
N ARG A 91 -1.23 5.57 7.73
CA ARG A 91 -1.98 6.60 8.46
C ARG A 91 -2.31 7.82 7.61
N THR A 92 -1.36 8.27 6.80
CA THR A 92 -1.54 9.46 5.95
C THR A 92 -2.08 9.13 4.56
N GLN A 93 -2.26 7.83 4.25
CA GLN A 93 -2.63 7.38 2.90
C GLN A 93 -1.64 7.88 1.84
N GLY A 94 -0.35 7.70 2.12
CA GLY A 94 0.76 8.25 1.35
C GLY A 94 0.59 8.05 -0.15
N GLU A 95 0.83 9.12 -0.92
CA GLU A 95 0.71 9.07 -2.37
C GLU A 95 1.88 8.31 -3.01
N VAL A 96 1.64 7.69 -4.15
CA VAL A 96 2.70 7.08 -4.96
C VAL A 96 3.48 8.18 -5.65
N LEU A 97 4.77 8.31 -5.34
CA LEU A 97 5.68 9.29 -5.94
C LEU A 97 6.36 8.75 -7.19
N LEU A 98 6.66 7.46 -7.19
CA LEU A 98 7.30 6.78 -8.32
C LEU A 98 6.73 5.37 -8.44
N SER A 99 6.42 4.96 -9.66
CA SER A 99 6.11 3.58 -9.98
C SER A 99 7.04 3.07 -11.07
N VAL A 100 7.72 1.99 -10.77
CA VAL A 100 8.64 1.31 -11.69
C VAL A 100 8.12 -0.09 -11.99
N ARG A 101 8.12 -0.47 -13.25
CA ARG A 101 7.77 -1.82 -13.70
C ARG A 101 8.83 -2.36 -14.65
N HIS A 102 9.42 -3.48 -14.28
CA HIS A 102 10.50 -4.13 -15.05
C HIS A 102 11.65 -3.18 -15.42
N GLY A 103 12.00 -2.26 -14.49
CA GLY A 103 13.06 -1.27 -14.69
C GLY A 103 12.63 0.01 -15.43
N GLU A 104 11.40 0.09 -15.90
CA GLU A 104 10.87 1.28 -16.57
C GLU A 104 10.01 2.10 -15.62
N ILE A 105 10.20 3.42 -15.62
CA ILE A 105 9.35 4.37 -14.88
C ILE A 105 8.03 4.49 -15.65
N ILE A 106 6.94 4.05 -15.02
CA ILE A 106 5.60 4.13 -15.60
C ILE A 106 4.76 5.27 -15.02
N MET A 107 5.17 5.81 -13.86
CA MET A 107 4.54 6.98 -13.26
C MET A 107 5.54 7.68 -12.35
N GLN A 108 5.54 9.01 -12.39
CA GLN A 108 6.29 9.86 -11.47
C GLN A 108 5.46 11.06 -11.09
N ARG A 109 5.56 11.46 -9.84
CA ARG A 109 4.85 12.59 -9.25
C ARG A 109 5.77 13.30 -8.25
N ASP A 110 5.76 14.63 -8.25
CA ASP A 110 6.46 15.39 -7.24
C ASP A 110 5.72 15.34 -5.90
N PRO A 111 6.45 15.32 -4.77
CA PRO A 111 5.84 15.43 -3.45
C PRO A 111 5.04 16.73 -3.31
N ALA A 112 4.00 16.71 -2.50
CA ALA A 112 3.24 17.91 -2.19
C ALA A 112 4.13 18.94 -1.48
N ARG A 113 4.17 20.17 -2.00
CA ARG A 113 4.87 21.28 -1.36
C ARG A 113 3.91 22.06 -0.50
N ILE A 114 4.08 21.95 0.82
CA ILE A 114 3.28 22.70 1.78
C ILE A 114 4.01 24.00 2.10
N THR A 115 3.34 25.13 1.90
CA THR A 115 3.83 26.45 2.30
C THR A 115 2.97 26.96 3.45
N THR A 116 3.58 27.14 4.61
CA THR A 116 2.91 27.70 5.78
C THR A 116 3.21 29.17 5.93
N PRO A 117 2.24 30.01 6.36
CA PRO A 117 2.52 31.40 6.65
C PRO A 117 3.52 31.53 7.82
N PRO A 118 4.40 32.56 7.83
CA PRO A 118 5.45 32.72 8.85
C PRO A 118 4.94 32.76 10.29
N TRP A 119 3.70 33.20 10.48
CA TRP A 119 3.08 33.30 11.82
C TRP A 119 2.59 31.95 12.36
N LEU A 120 2.56 30.87 11.57
CA LEU A 120 2.08 29.56 12.03
C LEU A 120 3.14 28.78 12.83
N GLY A 121 4.42 29.16 12.72
CA GLY A 121 5.50 28.60 13.55
C GLY A 121 5.83 27.12 13.33
N ILE A 122 5.41 26.54 12.20
CA ILE A 122 5.67 25.16 11.82
C ILE A 122 6.33 25.08 10.45
#